data_83dbac2791c5c4a233771a2b02cdad40
#
_entry.id   83dbac2791c5c4a233771a2b02cdad40
#
_cell.length_a   1.000
_cell.length_b   1.000
_cell.length_c   1.000
_cell.angle_alpha   90.00
_cell.angle_beta   90.00
_cell.angle_gamma   90.00
#
_symmetry.space_group_name_H-M   'P 1'
#
loop_
_entity.id
_entity.type
_entity.pdbx_description
1 polymer ?
#
loop_
_entity_poly.entity_id
_entity_poly.type
_entity_poly.pdbx_seq_one_letter_code
_entity_poly.pdbx_strand_id
1 'polypeptide(L)'
;MLDVRKLLTRRPLLFDGGMGTYYKTKPGQECEQANLTDPEGILAVHRAYLAAGADAIKTNTFSLPRLAAAQQPGWEQLADAGWQLAAKAAGETGAAVFADLGPAPDTENLPAEQVYLAVAKRFALLGARNFLFETLSAEDGVLEAIRALKQTVPEAFVLVSFAVLPDGYTREGRYCAELVRRMAQSGVVDAVGLNCVSAPGAMRALVQQLGDVGLPLSVMPNAGYPVVARAQVRYQGKPEYFARELSRLASEGVRILGGCCGTTPQHIAALRTALDALPETLPAAPAAKPAEAAKPVVEMDDAFLRKLRAGQRVIAVELDSPKDADLTAYLEGARRLQAAGADLLTIADCPIARARMDSSLVACRVHRELGMNVLPHMTCRDRNLNATKALLLGLYAEGVREVLAITGDPIPTAERDEVKNVYQFNSRKLAQYIVSLAGEGREMSSPITVFGAMNLNARNFEVELRRAAEKLENGMSGFLTQPVLSAQAVENLKKARETLGERAKILAGILPVVSQRNAIFMENEVNGIHVDEAIIQKFEGLDRAAGEELGLEVSVQAAKAAASYADGFYLMTPFNRVALMERLIARLRTEVTD
;
A
#
# COMPACT_ATOMS: atom_id res chain seq x y z
N MET A 1 18.61 -19.82 30.30
CA MET A 1 17.51 -19.33 29.46
C MET A 1 16.95 -20.46 28.59
N LEU A 2 15.65 -20.48 28.37
CA LEU A 2 14.95 -21.49 27.57
C LEU A 2 15.46 -21.53 26.12
N ASP A 3 15.73 -22.75 25.62
CA ASP A 3 16.03 -22.97 24.20
C ASP A 3 14.70 -23.04 23.42
N VAL A 4 14.40 -21.97 22.68
CA VAL A 4 13.14 -21.82 21.93
C VAL A 4 13.00 -22.90 20.86
N ARG A 5 14.05 -23.21 20.09
CA ARG A 5 14.00 -24.23 19.03
C ARG A 5 13.68 -25.62 19.63
N LYS A 6 14.33 -25.96 20.72
CA LYS A 6 14.09 -27.23 21.41
C LYS A 6 12.70 -27.31 22.04
N LEU A 7 12.16 -26.19 22.55
CA LEU A 7 10.79 -26.15 23.07
C LEU A 7 9.75 -26.41 21.96
N LEU A 8 9.90 -25.74 20.84
CA LEU A 8 8.96 -25.82 19.71
C LEU A 8 8.83 -27.22 19.10
N THR A 9 9.83 -28.10 19.29
CA THR A 9 9.72 -29.52 18.90
C THR A 9 8.84 -30.34 19.82
N ARG A 10 8.54 -29.86 21.03
CA ARG A 10 7.81 -30.60 22.06
C ARG A 10 6.40 -30.10 22.28
N ARG A 11 6.23 -28.77 22.40
CA ARG A 11 4.96 -28.14 22.68
C ARG A 11 4.94 -26.70 22.15
N PRO A 12 3.74 -26.06 22.06
CA PRO A 12 3.65 -24.65 21.74
C PRO A 12 4.38 -23.77 22.75
N LEU A 13 5.03 -22.71 22.25
CA LEU A 13 5.60 -21.62 23.04
C LEU A 13 4.50 -20.62 23.39
N LEU A 14 4.41 -20.25 24.66
CA LEU A 14 3.47 -19.22 25.14
C LEU A 14 4.23 -17.92 25.44
N PHE A 15 3.94 -16.86 24.68
CA PHE A 15 4.39 -15.49 24.94
C PHE A 15 3.53 -14.80 26.01
N ASP A 16 4.05 -13.68 26.49
CA ASP A 16 3.33 -12.67 27.27
C ASP A 16 2.21 -11.99 26.49
N GLY A 17 1.65 -10.92 27.05
CA GLY A 17 0.59 -10.11 26.49
C GLY A 17 0.99 -8.67 26.20
N GLY A 18 0.02 -7.77 26.20
CA GLY A 18 0.20 -6.36 25.88
C GLY A 18 0.91 -5.58 26.98
N MET A 19 2.15 -5.16 26.77
CA MET A 19 2.93 -4.35 27.72
C MET A 19 2.26 -3.00 27.97
N GLY A 20 2.20 -2.13 26.97
CA GLY A 20 1.75 -0.74 27.13
C GLY A 20 0.28 -0.61 27.56
N THR A 21 -0.59 -1.53 27.15
CA THR A 21 -2.01 -1.51 27.56
C THR A 21 -2.22 -2.02 28.97
N TYR A 22 -1.36 -2.90 29.47
CA TYR A 22 -1.43 -3.42 30.84
C TYR A 22 -0.76 -2.49 31.86
N TYR A 23 0.43 -1.95 31.51
CA TYR A 23 1.13 -0.95 32.31
C TYR A 23 0.35 0.38 32.43
N LYS A 24 -0.56 0.67 31.50
CA LYS A 24 -1.37 1.91 31.44
C LYS A 24 -0.50 3.16 31.34
N THR A 25 0.31 3.20 30.28
CA THR A 25 1.16 4.35 29.93
C THR A 25 0.38 5.66 30.00
N LYS A 26 0.98 6.70 30.54
CA LYS A 26 0.37 8.03 30.62
C LYS A 26 0.15 8.60 29.20
N PRO A 27 -0.96 9.33 28.97
CA PRO A 27 -1.19 9.97 27.68
C PRO A 27 0.00 10.84 27.22
N GLY A 28 0.42 10.67 25.96
CA GLY A 28 1.54 11.43 25.37
C GLY A 28 2.93 10.92 25.75
N GLN A 29 3.06 9.82 26.51
CA GLN A 29 4.35 9.20 26.79
C GLN A 29 4.47 7.85 26.07
N GLU A 30 5.67 7.53 25.60
CA GLU A 30 6.01 6.20 25.11
C GLU A 30 6.19 5.25 26.30
N CYS A 31 5.69 4.02 26.19
CA CYS A 31 5.81 3.04 27.26
C CYS A 31 7.28 2.74 27.62
N GLU A 32 8.16 2.80 26.63
CA GLU A 32 9.59 2.53 26.77
C GLU A 32 10.30 3.53 27.70
N GLN A 33 9.79 4.74 27.83
CA GLN A 33 10.33 5.72 28.78
C GLN A 33 10.23 5.22 30.23
N ALA A 34 9.25 4.38 30.54
CA ALA A 34 9.09 3.78 31.84
C ALA A 34 10.24 2.81 32.20
N ASN A 35 10.99 2.29 31.22
CA ASN A 35 12.20 1.51 31.50
C ASN A 35 13.21 2.28 32.35
N LEU A 36 13.24 3.61 32.21
CA LEU A 36 14.11 4.51 32.98
C LEU A 36 13.40 5.23 34.13
N THR A 37 12.12 5.60 33.94
CA THR A 37 11.40 6.45 34.89
C THR A 37 10.60 5.66 35.95
N ASP A 38 10.24 4.39 35.62
CA ASP A 38 9.53 3.48 36.53
C ASP A 38 9.95 2.02 36.29
N PRO A 39 11.24 1.67 36.46
CA PRO A 39 11.78 0.34 36.18
C PRO A 39 11.09 -0.76 36.98
N GLU A 40 10.73 -0.48 38.25
CA GLU A 40 10.04 -1.47 39.08
C GLU A 40 8.60 -1.75 38.58
N GLY A 41 7.90 -0.75 38.01
CA GLY A 41 6.61 -0.94 37.40
C GLY A 41 6.69 -1.86 36.16
N ILE A 42 7.67 -1.66 35.29
CA ILE A 42 7.92 -2.52 34.13
C ILE A 42 8.34 -3.93 34.55
N LEU A 43 9.23 -4.05 35.52
CA LEU A 43 9.65 -5.31 36.10
C LEU A 43 8.47 -6.11 36.69
N ALA A 44 7.55 -5.41 37.39
CA ALA A 44 6.34 -6.03 37.92
C ALA A 44 5.42 -6.58 36.80
N VAL A 45 5.32 -5.89 35.66
CA VAL A 45 4.55 -6.38 34.51
C VAL A 45 5.17 -7.67 33.95
N HIS A 46 6.48 -7.69 33.70
CA HIS A 46 7.17 -8.89 33.24
C HIS A 46 6.96 -10.09 34.19
N ARG A 47 7.13 -9.87 35.50
CA ARG A 47 6.92 -10.91 36.53
C ARG A 47 5.46 -11.40 36.54
N ALA A 48 4.49 -10.50 36.35
CA ALA A 48 3.08 -10.89 36.31
C ALA A 48 2.75 -11.81 35.13
N TYR A 49 3.32 -11.57 33.95
CA TYR A 49 3.15 -12.47 32.80
C TYR A 49 3.89 -13.81 32.98
N LEU A 50 5.08 -13.80 33.55
CA LEU A 50 5.82 -15.04 33.88
C LEU A 50 5.09 -15.87 34.92
N ALA A 51 4.55 -15.24 35.97
CA ALA A 51 3.72 -15.91 36.97
C ALA A 51 2.41 -16.48 36.39
N ALA A 52 1.90 -15.87 35.32
CA ALA A 52 0.76 -16.37 34.54
C ALA A 52 1.09 -17.56 33.62
N GLY A 53 2.37 -17.99 33.58
CA GLY A 53 2.83 -19.17 32.84
C GLY A 53 3.36 -18.87 31.42
N ALA A 54 3.75 -17.63 31.11
CA ALA A 54 4.46 -17.33 29.88
C ALA A 54 5.83 -18.03 29.84
N ASP A 55 6.16 -18.65 28.72
CA ASP A 55 7.46 -19.27 28.45
C ASP A 55 8.48 -18.24 27.93
N ALA A 56 8.00 -17.18 27.33
CA ALA A 56 8.78 -16.10 26.74
C ALA A 56 8.14 -14.74 27.01
N ILE A 57 8.97 -13.72 27.18
CA ILE A 57 8.55 -12.32 27.30
C ILE A 57 9.25 -11.45 26.25
N LYS A 58 8.55 -10.41 25.83
CA LYS A 58 9.08 -9.36 24.96
C LYS A 58 9.72 -8.27 25.82
N THR A 59 10.80 -7.65 25.35
CA THR A 59 11.32 -6.43 25.97
C THR A 59 10.30 -5.29 25.77
N ASN A 60 10.30 -4.30 26.68
CA ASN A 60 9.49 -3.09 26.51
C ASN A 60 10.21 -2.10 25.57
N THR A 61 10.28 -2.41 24.27
CA THR A 61 11.14 -1.68 23.31
C THR A 61 10.54 -1.55 21.90
N PHE A 62 9.25 -1.75 21.77
CA PHE A 62 8.51 -1.73 20.51
C PHE A 62 8.76 -0.48 19.64
N SER A 63 8.83 0.72 20.24
CA SER A 63 8.99 1.97 19.50
C SER A 63 10.42 2.32 19.13
N LEU A 64 11.42 1.55 19.58
CA LEU A 64 12.84 1.88 19.36
C LEU A 64 13.22 2.06 17.88
N PRO A 65 12.75 1.25 16.90
CA PRO A 65 13.09 1.53 15.51
C PRO A 65 12.61 2.91 15.04
N ARG A 66 11.43 3.35 15.49
CA ARG A 66 10.90 4.69 15.18
C ARG A 66 11.74 5.79 15.85
N LEU A 67 12.14 5.60 17.12
CA LEU A 67 12.97 6.55 17.85
C LEU A 67 14.38 6.65 17.24
N ALA A 68 14.97 5.53 16.85
CA ALA A 68 16.26 5.48 16.18
C ALA A 68 16.22 6.14 14.78
N ALA A 69 15.17 5.91 13.99
CA ALA A 69 14.97 6.56 12.71
C ALA A 69 14.84 8.09 12.85
N ALA A 70 14.18 8.55 13.91
CA ALA A 70 14.09 9.97 14.26
C ALA A 70 15.39 10.54 14.87
N GLN A 71 16.43 9.73 14.99
CA GLN A 71 17.70 10.08 15.66
C GLN A 71 17.48 10.67 17.06
N GLN A 72 16.47 10.18 17.79
CA GLN A 72 16.14 10.69 19.12
C GLN A 72 17.24 10.32 20.10
N PRO A 73 17.84 11.30 20.81
CA PRO A 73 18.87 11.02 21.80
C PRO A 73 18.38 10.08 22.91
N GLY A 74 19.19 9.09 23.26
CA GLY A 74 18.91 8.20 24.40
C GLY A 74 18.08 6.94 24.02
N TRP A 75 17.83 6.67 22.76
CA TRP A 75 17.15 5.42 22.37
C TRP A 75 17.96 4.18 22.77
N GLU A 76 19.30 4.24 22.72
CA GLU A 76 20.16 3.14 23.17
C GLU A 76 20.01 2.87 24.68
N GLN A 77 19.87 3.92 25.51
CA GLN A 77 19.66 3.76 26.95
C GLN A 77 18.30 3.09 27.23
N LEU A 78 17.26 3.41 26.44
CA LEU A 78 15.96 2.74 26.53
C LEU A 78 16.06 1.26 26.15
N ALA A 79 16.87 0.93 25.12
CA ALA A 79 17.15 -0.45 24.74
C ALA A 79 17.84 -1.23 25.86
N ASP A 80 18.90 -0.64 26.43
CA ASP A 80 19.68 -1.23 27.52
C ASP A 80 18.81 -1.52 28.74
N ALA A 81 18.05 -0.52 29.19
CA ALA A 81 17.17 -0.64 30.35
C ALA A 81 16.06 -1.69 30.10
N GLY A 82 15.40 -1.64 28.92
CA GLY A 82 14.35 -2.60 28.54
C GLY A 82 14.87 -4.04 28.52
N TRP A 83 16.05 -4.26 27.95
CA TRP A 83 16.70 -5.56 27.95
C TRP A 83 17.03 -6.05 29.36
N GLN A 84 17.66 -5.20 30.19
CA GLN A 84 18.06 -5.56 31.54
C GLN A 84 16.86 -5.95 32.42
N LEU A 85 15.75 -5.21 32.33
CA LEU A 85 14.54 -5.50 33.10
C LEU A 85 13.92 -6.84 32.68
N ALA A 86 13.79 -7.10 31.39
CA ALA A 86 13.27 -8.36 30.89
C ALA A 86 14.19 -9.53 31.24
N ALA A 87 15.52 -9.38 31.06
CA ALA A 87 16.50 -10.39 31.40
C ALA A 87 16.53 -10.71 32.91
N LYS A 88 16.36 -9.69 33.77
CA LYS A 88 16.22 -9.88 35.21
C LYS A 88 15.00 -10.71 35.56
N ALA A 89 13.82 -10.37 35.03
CA ALA A 89 12.60 -11.12 35.29
C ALA A 89 12.69 -12.56 34.77
N ALA A 90 13.18 -12.75 33.54
CA ALA A 90 13.34 -14.06 32.93
C ALA A 90 14.37 -14.94 33.65
N GLY A 91 15.44 -14.34 34.22
CA GLY A 91 16.44 -15.04 35.01
C GLY A 91 15.87 -15.70 36.26
N GLU A 92 14.80 -15.17 36.83
CA GLU A 92 14.10 -15.72 37.98
C GLU A 92 13.34 -17.01 37.68
N THR A 93 12.91 -17.22 36.40
CA THR A 93 12.08 -18.36 35.98
C THR A 93 12.74 -19.27 34.95
N GLY A 94 13.81 -18.80 34.31
CA GLY A 94 14.45 -19.49 33.20
C GLY A 94 13.79 -19.26 31.83
N ALA A 95 12.82 -18.35 31.74
CA ALA A 95 12.10 -18.01 30.53
C ALA A 95 12.98 -17.45 29.40
N ALA A 96 12.50 -17.45 28.18
CA ALA A 96 13.16 -16.79 27.05
C ALA A 96 12.85 -15.28 27.04
N VAL A 97 13.80 -14.48 26.57
CA VAL A 97 13.61 -13.05 26.30
C VAL A 97 13.75 -12.81 24.80
N PHE A 98 12.81 -12.10 24.24
CA PHE A 98 12.86 -11.62 22.85
C PHE A 98 13.10 -10.13 22.83
N ALA A 99 14.15 -9.71 22.13
CA ALA A 99 14.34 -8.31 21.77
C ALA A 99 13.24 -7.90 20.81
N ASP A 100 12.39 -6.97 21.23
CA ASP A 100 11.19 -6.56 20.52
C ASP A 100 11.43 -5.32 19.66
N LEU A 101 11.15 -5.43 18.36
CA LEU A 101 11.33 -4.39 17.35
C LEU A 101 10.01 -4.17 16.61
N GLY A 102 9.37 -3.04 16.85
CA GLY A 102 8.21 -2.59 16.06
C GLY A 102 8.61 -2.03 14.69
N PRO A 103 7.65 -1.47 13.92
CA PRO A 103 7.89 -0.95 12.59
C PRO A 103 8.91 0.21 12.57
N ALA A 104 9.87 0.16 11.66
CA ALA A 104 10.72 1.29 11.31
C ALA A 104 10.06 2.12 10.21
N PRO A 105 10.04 3.46 10.29
CA PRO A 105 9.65 4.30 9.19
C PRO A 105 10.72 4.24 8.08
N ASP A 106 10.27 4.15 6.83
CA ASP A 106 11.14 4.34 5.68
C ASP A 106 11.26 5.83 5.37
N THR A 107 12.48 6.37 5.46
CA THR A 107 12.76 7.79 5.21
C THR A 107 13.80 7.94 4.12
N GLU A 108 13.74 9.04 3.36
CA GLU A 108 14.73 9.31 2.30
C GLU A 108 16.17 9.36 2.80
N ASN A 109 16.37 9.75 4.06
CA ASN A 109 17.70 9.94 4.66
C ASN A 109 18.22 8.70 5.40
N LEU A 110 17.35 7.80 5.83
CA LEU A 110 17.73 6.61 6.58
C LEU A 110 16.82 5.43 6.22
N PRO A 111 17.30 4.50 5.38
CA PRO A 111 16.55 3.29 5.00
C PRO A 111 16.17 2.44 6.21
N ALA A 112 14.98 1.84 6.17
CA ALA A 112 14.46 1.00 7.24
C ALA A 112 15.41 -0.15 7.63
N GLU A 113 16.12 -0.73 6.65
CA GLU A 113 17.16 -1.74 6.85
C GLU A 113 18.23 -1.31 7.87
N GLN A 114 18.75 -0.09 7.70
CA GLN A 114 19.81 0.44 8.58
C GLN A 114 19.29 0.68 10.00
N VAL A 115 18.04 1.14 10.11
CA VAL A 115 17.37 1.34 11.41
C VAL A 115 17.21 0.02 12.14
N TYR A 116 16.61 -0.99 11.49
CA TYR A 116 16.42 -2.30 12.10
C TYR A 116 17.75 -2.93 12.51
N LEU A 117 18.76 -2.84 11.64
CA LEU A 117 20.07 -3.39 11.91
C LEU A 117 20.76 -2.69 13.11
N ALA A 118 20.64 -1.37 13.23
CA ALA A 118 21.22 -0.63 14.35
C ALA A 118 20.61 -1.08 15.69
N VAL A 119 19.27 -1.15 15.75
CA VAL A 119 18.56 -1.59 16.97
C VAL A 119 18.85 -3.06 17.28
N ALA A 120 18.81 -3.94 16.30
CA ALA A 120 19.10 -5.37 16.50
C ALA A 120 20.55 -5.61 16.97
N LYS A 121 21.53 -4.90 16.41
CA LYS A 121 22.94 -4.96 16.86
C LYS A 121 23.11 -4.48 18.30
N ARG A 122 22.37 -3.45 18.73
CA ARG A 122 22.40 -3.03 20.13
C ARG A 122 21.99 -4.16 21.05
N PHE A 123 20.87 -4.84 20.76
CA PHE A 123 20.44 -5.98 21.57
C PHE A 123 21.41 -7.17 21.49
N ALA A 124 22.00 -7.43 20.32
CA ALA A 124 23.01 -8.48 20.18
C ALA A 124 24.23 -8.26 21.08
N LEU A 125 24.68 -7.01 21.22
CA LEU A 125 25.75 -6.59 22.15
C LEU A 125 25.36 -6.82 23.62
N LEU A 126 24.08 -6.67 23.97
CA LEU A 126 23.55 -6.95 25.30
C LEU A 126 23.35 -8.46 25.58
N GLY A 127 23.63 -9.31 24.59
CA GLY A 127 23.52 -10.75 24.73
C GLY A 127 22.20 -11.36 24.23
N ALA A 128 21.37 -10.60 23.53
CA ALA A 128 20.15 -11.13 22.93
C ALA A 128 20.47 -12.23 21.90
N ARG A 129 19.63 -13.27 21.90
CA ARG A 129 19.70 -14.41 20.96
C ARG A 129 18.34 -14.67 20.31
N ASN A 130 17.26 -14.08 20.82
CA ASN A 130 15.94 -14.16 20.22
C ASN A 130 15.47 -12.74 19.88
N PHE A 131 14.97 -12.59 18.64
CA PHE A 131 14.53 -11.30 18.09
C PHE A 131 13.12 -11.44 17.56
N LEU A 132 12.27 -10.47 17.85
CA LEU A 132 10.92 -10.37 17.34
C LEU A 132 10.77 -9.05 16.58
N PHE A 133 10.48 -9.14 15.29
CA PHE A 133 10.03 -8.04 14.48
C PHE A 133 8.51 -8.11 14.40
N GLU A 134 7.79 -7.23 15.13
CA GLU A 134 6.36 -7.38 15.27
C GLU A 134 5.56 -6.19 14.73
N THR A 135 4.26 -6.46 14.51
CA THR A 135 3.27 -5.44 14.09
C THR A 135 3.64 -4.78 12.77
N LEU A 136 4.38 -5.49 11.92
CA LEU A 136 4.81 -4.99 10.62
C LEU A 136 3.63 -4.86 9.66
N SER A 137 3.65 -3.84 8.81
CA SER A 137 2.68 -3.66 7.73
C SER A 137 3.26 -3.88 6.34
N ALA A 138 4.58 -4.01 6.25
CA ALA A 138 5.36 -4.32 5.05
C ALA A 138 6.65 -5.04 5.43
N GLU A 139 7.37 -5.57 4.44
CA GLU A 139 8.65 -6.26 4.63
C GLU A 139 9.89 -5.40 4.39
N ASP A 140 9.70 -4.12 4.08
CA ASP A 140 10.75 -3.22 3.60
C ASP A 140 11.93 -3.14 4.58
N GLY A 141 13.14 -3.53 4.11
CA GLY A 141 14.39 -3.52 4.86
C GLY A 141 14.53 -4.60 5.95
N VAL A 142 13.49 -5.39 6.23
CA VAL A 142 13.50 -6.38 7.33
C VAL A 142 14.42 -7.56 7.01
N LEU A 143 14.31 -8.14 5.81
CA LEU A 143 15.11 -9.31 5.43
C LEU A 143 16.60 -8.98 5.33
N GLU A 144 16.94 -7.82 4.79
CA GLU A 144 18.32 -7.32 4.69
C GLU A 144 18.93 -7.14 6.08
N ALA A 145 18.19 -6.52 7.00
CA ALA A 145 18.62 -6.36 8.39
C ALA A 145 18.82 -7.71 9.10
N ILE A 146 17.91 -8.68 8.90
CA ILE A 146 18.03 -10.03 9.49
C ILE A 146 19.24 -10.78 8.92
N ARG A 147 19.49 -10.70 7.60
CA ARG A 147 20.67 -11.32 6.99
C ARG A 147 21.96 -10.77 7.62
N ALA A 148 22.05 -9.44 7.75
CA ALA A 148 23.20 -8.79 8.37
C ALA A 148 23.32 -9.11 9.88
N LEU A 149 22.21 -9.21 10.61
CA LEU A 149 22.20 -9.66 12.02
C LEU A 149 22.74 -11.08 12.13
N LYS A 150 22.29 -12.02 11.31
CA LYS A 150 22.73 -13.43 11.35
C LYS A 150 24.18 -13.63 10.93
N GLN A 151 24.78 -12.71 10.19
CA GLN A 151 26.24 -12.71 9.98
C GLN A 151 27.01 -12.47 11.28
N THR A 152 26.43 -11.68 12.20
CA THR A 152 27.05 -11.33 13.50
C THR A 152 26.66 -12.33 14.59
N VAL A 153 25.42 -12.82 14.55
CA VAL A 153 24.83 -13.74 15.54
C VAL A 153 24.16 -14.91 14.78
N PRO A 154 24.94 -15.88 14.26
CA PRO A 154 24.41 -16.98 13.41
C PRO A 154 23.33 -17.82 14.11
N GLU A 155 23.43 -17.99 15.43
CA GLU A 155 22.49 -18.75 16.25
C GLU A 155 21.19 -17.99 16.58
N ALA A 156 21.05 -16.73 16.19
CA ALA A 156 19.86 -15.94 16.50
C ALA A 156 18.57 -16.64 16.05
N PHE A 157 17.59 -16.70 16.95
CA PHE A 157 16.22 -17.08 16.61
C PHE A 157 15.46 -15.81 16.23
N VAL A 158 14.90 -15.76 15.03
CA VAL A 158 14.20 -14.59 14.50
C VAL A 158 12.75 -14.96 14.16
N LEU A 159 11.82 -14.26 14.82
CA LEU A 159 10.40 -14.30 14.56
C LEU A 159 9.98 -13.00 13.88
N VAL A 160 9.30 -13.09 12.72
CA VAL A 160 8.72 -11.95 12.01
C VAL A 160 7.20 -12.05 12.02
N SER A 161 6.52 -10.98 12.44
CA SER A 161 5.07 -10.98 12.63
C SER A 161 4.41 -9.73 12.05
N PHE A 162 3.30 -9.93 11.36
CA PHE A 162 2.58 -8.88 10.64
C PHE A 162 1.26 -8.51 11.32
N ALA A 163 0.95 -7.20 11.33
CA ALA A 163 -0.33 -6.68 11.77
C ALA A 163 -1.33 -6.67 10.60
N VAL A 164 -2.37 -7.51 10.72
CA VAL A 164 -3.28 -7.79 9.60
C VAL A 164 -4.72 -7.54 10.00
N LEU A 165 -5.44 -6.84 9.14
CA LEU A 165 -6.89 -6.65 9.24
C LEU A 165 -7.64 -7.97 9.03
N PRO A 166 -8.91 -8.10 9.47
CA PRO A 166 -9.67 -9.34 9.33
C PRO A 166 -9.83 -9.85 7.89
N ASP A 167 -9.68 -8.98 6.91
CA ASP A 167 -9.74 -9.30 5.48
C ASP A 167 -8.41 -9.81 4.88
N GLY A 168 -7.38 -9.94 5.71
CA GLY A 168 -6.08 -10.46 5.28
C GLY A 168 -5.10 -9.41 4.76
N TYR A 169 -5.44 -8.13 4.78
CA TYR A 169 -4.55 -7.06 4.35
C TYR A 169 -3.96 -6.29 5.52
N THR A 170 -2.73 -5.83 5.38
CA THR A 170 -2.13 -4.87 6.30
C THR A 170 -2.68 -3.46 6.05
N ARG A 171 -2.42 -2.53 6.97
CA ARG A 171 -2.80 -1.11 6.77
C ARG A 171 -2.12 -0.45 5.57
N GLU A 172 -1.07 -1.05 5.03
CA GLU A 172 -0.37 -0.62 3.82
C GLU A 172 -0.87 -1.36 2.57
N GLY A 173 -1.95 -2.14 2.70
CA GLY A 173 -2.56 -2.85 1.58
C GLY A 173 -1.78 -4.07 1.09
N ARG A 174 -0.89 -4.64 1.93
CA ARG A 174 -0.16 -5.88 1.61
C ARG A 174 -0.97 -7.09 2.02
N TYR A 175 -1.04 -8.09 1.18
CA TYR A 175 -1.74 -9.34 1.48
C TYR A 175 -0.88 -10.26 2.37
N CYS A 176 -1.42 -10.67 3.51
CA CYS A 176 -0.66 -11.37 4.55
C CYS A 176 -0.05 -12.70 4.07
N ALA A 177 -0.75 -13.44 3.21
CA ALA A 177 -0.24 -14.73 2.75
C ALA A 177 1.03 -14.59 1.90
N GLU A 178 1.16 -13.50 1.13
CA GLU A 178 2.38 -13.21 0.36
C GLU A 178 3.53 -12.81 1.28
N LEU A 179 3.27 -11.92 2.25
CA LEU A 179 4.26 -11.49 3.22
C LEU A 179 4.81 -12.67 4.03
N VAL A 180 3.92 -13.46 4.61
CA VAL A 180 4.30 -14.62 5.44
C VAL A 180 5.07 -15.65 4.62
N ARG A 181 4.62 -16.01 3.41
CA ARG A 181 5.33 -16.96 2.55
C ARG A 181 6.69 -16.45 2.10
N ARG A 182 6.81 -15.18 1.75
CA ARG A 182 8.10 -14.56 1.38
C ARG A 182 9.09 -14.62 2.54
N MET A 183 8.65 -14.30 3.75
CA MET A 183 9.49 -14.44 4.95
C MET A 183 9.90 -15.90 5.20
N ALA A 184 8.97 -16.82 5.12
CA ALA A 184 9.24 -18.25 5.32
C ALA A 184 10.24 -18.82 4.29
N GLN A 185 10.14 -18.39 3.04
CA GLN A 185 11.04 -18.83 1.95
C GLN A 185 12.41 -18.15 1.96
N SER A 186 12.62 -17.14 2.80
CA SER A 186 13.86 -16.35 2.84
C SER A 186 15.10 -17.13 3.30
N GLY A 187 14.89 -18.22 4.05
CA GLY A 187 15.96 -19.05 4.65
C GLY A 187 16.66 -18.41 5.85
N VAL A 188 16.28 -17.20 6.27
CA VAL A 188 16.92 -16.46 7.38
C VAL A 188 15.99 -16.21 8.57
N VAL A 189 14.70 -16.51 8.43
CA VAL A 189 13.69 -16.38 9.48
C VAL A 189 13.42 -17.75 10.08
N ASP A 190 13.25 -17.84 11.40
CA ASP A 190 13.03 -19.10 12.13
C ASP A 190 11.55 -19.36 12.41
N ALA A 191 10.74 -18.31 12.49
CA ALA A 191 9.29 -18.38 12.65
C ALA A 191 8.63 -17.16 12.03
N VAL A 192 7.37 -17.30 11.60
CA VAL A 192 6.57 -16.24 11.01
C VAL A 192 5.20 -16.16 11.69
N GLY A 193 4.54 -15.01 11.61
CA GLY A 193 3.25 -14.91 12.29
C GLY A 193 2.42 -13.68 12.01
N LEU A 194 1.31 -13.63 12.75
CA LEU A 194 0.35 -12.54 12.75
C LEU A 194 0.14 -12.02 14.17
N ASN A 195 0.13 -10.71 14.35
CA ASN A 195 -0.14 -10.14 15.66
C ASN A 195 -0.92 -8.81 15.57
N CYS A 196 -1.45 -8.39 16.69
CA CYS A 196 -2.18 -7.12 16.85
C CYS A 196 -3.38 -6.97 15.90
N VAL A 197 -4.02 -5.80 15.86
CA VAL A 197 -5.12 -5.34 14.99
C VAL A 197 -6.35 -6.25 15.03
N SER A 198 -6.23 -7.54 14.75
CA SER A 198 -7.33 -8.49 14.68
C SER A 198 -7.58 -9.23 16.00
N ALA A 199 -8.85 -9.59 16.24
CA ALA A 199 -9.29 -10.40 17.38
C ALA A 199 -9.06 -11.91 17.14
N PRO A 200 -9.08 -12.78 18.17
CA PRO A 200 -8.75 -14.20 18.06
C PRO A 200 -9.50 -14.96 16.96
N GLY A 201 -10.81 -14.73 16.81
CA GLY A 201 -11.62 -15.42 15.81
C GLY A 201 -11.25 -15.05 14.37
N ALA A 202 -10.93 -13.78 14.12
CA ALA A 202 -10.45 -13.32 12.82
C ALA A 202 -9.08 -13.90 12.48
N MET A 203 -8.15 -13.93 13.46
CA MET A 203 -6.83 -14.55 13.28
C MET A 203 -6.92 -16.02 12.90
N ARG A 204 -7.87 -16.75 13.47
CA ARG A 204 -8.09 -18.17 13.13
C ARG A 204 -8.48 -18.36 11.67
N ALA A 205 -9.38 -17.50 11.14
CA ALA A 205 -9.75 -17.54 9.73
C ALA A 205 -8.55 -17.28 8.81
N LEU A 206 -7.68 -16.33 9.18
CA LEU A 206 -6.46 -16.02 8.44
C LEU A 206 -5.46 -17.17 8.45
N VAL A 207 -5.26 -17.82 9.61
CA VAL A 207 -4.40 -19.02 9.74
C VAL A 207 -4.86 -20.16 8.83
N GLN A 208 -6.17 -20.38 8.75
CA GLN A 208 -6.75 -21.40 7.86
C GLN A 208 -6.54 -21.08 6.36
N GLN A 209 -6.44 -19.80 6.00
CA GLN A 209 -6.09 -19.38 4.63
C GLN A 209 -4.59 -19.52 4.35
N LEU A 210 -3.74 -19.29 5.36
CA LEU A 210 -2.29 -19.44 5.23
C LEU A 210 -1.88 -20.90 5.02
N GLY A 211 -2.46 -21.81 5.78
CA GLY A 211 -2.07 -23.23 5.82
C GLY A 211 -0.65 -23.41 6.33
N ASP A 212 -0.01 -24.50 5.88
CA ASP A 212 1.40 -24.77 6.16
C ASP A 212 2.30 -23.81 5.35
N VAL A 213 3.13 -23.08 6.06
CA VAL A 213 4.08 -22.12 5.49
C VAL A 213 5.54 -22.61 5.56
N GLY A 214 5.75 -23.84 6.04
CA GLY A 214 7.07 -24.47 6.16
C GLY A 214 7.90 -24.00 7.36
N LEU A 215 7.38 -23.11 8.21
CA LEU A 215 7.99 -22.64 9.45
C LEU A 215 6.96 -22.64 10.60
N PRO A 216 7.41 -22.67 11.87
CA PRO A 216 6.52 -22.46 13.01
C PRO A 216 5.71 -21.18 12.86
N LEU A 217 4.38 -21.30 12.93
CA LEU A 217 3.47 -20.15 12.83
C LEU A 217 3.18 -19.55 14.21
N SER A 218 3.23 -18.22 14.30
CA SER A 218 2.93 -17.44 15.49
C SER A 218 1.61 -16.69 15.36
N VAL A 219 0.79 -16.67 16.42
CA VAL A 219 -0.46 -15.90 16.51
C VAL A 219 -0.59 -15.22 17.85
N MET A 220 -0.55 -13.88 17.85
CA MET A 220 -0.67 -13.04 19.04
C MET A 220 -1.72 -11.93 18.84
N PRO A 221 -3.03 -12.25 18.97
CA PRO A 221 -4.13 -11.31 18.71
C PRO A 221 -4.32 -10.29 19.84
N ASN A 222 -5.13 -9.27 19.57
CA ASN A 222 -5.66 -8.39 20.60
C ASN A 222 -6.74 -9.12 21.43
N ALA A 223 -6.99 -8.64 22.66
CA ALA A 223 -8.10 -9.08 23.50
C ALA A 223 -9.45 -8.49 22.99
N GLY A 224 -9.81 -8.81 21.75
CA GLY A 224 -10.96 -8.24 21.06
C GLY A 224 -10.64 -6.93 20.32
N TYR A 225 -11.68 -6.24 19.84
CA TYR A 225 -11.53 -4.95 19.18
C TYR A 225 -11.52 -3.80 20.18
N PRO A 226 -10.76 -2.71 19.91
CA PRO A 226 -10.73 -1.56 20.79
C PRO A 226 -12.07 -0.82 20.80
N VAL A 227 -12.50 -0.39 22.00
CA VAL A 227 -13.63 0.53 22.19
C VAL A 227 -13.07 1.85 22.69
N VAL A 228 -13.35 2.93 21.98
CA VAL A 228 -12.95 4.28 22.39
C VAL A 228 -14.07 4.90 23.22
N ALA A 229 -13.82 5.08 24.52
CA ALA A 229 -14.75 5.74 25.42
C ALA A 229 -14.01 6.81 26.22
N ARG A 230 -14.52 8.05 26.22
CA ARG A 230 -13.94 9.20 26.94
C ARG A 230 -12.44 9.38 26.65
N ALA A 231 -12.05 9.35 25.37
CA ALA A 231 -10.66 9.43 24.88
C ALA A 231 -9.72 8.33 25.40
N GLN A 232 -10.23 7.24 25.93
CA GLN A 232 -9.45 6.07 26.33
C GLN A 232 -9.79 4.87 25.44
N VAL A 233 -8.75 4.16 25.00
CA VAL A 233 -8.88 2.88 24.29
C VAL A 233 -9.03 1.77 25.34
N ARG A 234 -10.07 0.98 25.26
CA ARG A 234 -10.31 -0.18 26.12
C ARG A 234 -10.56 -1.43 25.28
N TYR A 235 -10.13 -2.56 25.81
CA TYR A 235 -10.37 -3.88 25.25
C TYR A 235 -11.29 -4.64 26.19
N GLN A 236 -12.27 -5.39 25.66
CA GLN A 236 -13.31 -6.06 26.43
C GLN A 236 -13.32 -7.58 26.23
N GLY A 237 -12.25 -8.14 25.65
CA GLY A 237 -12.11 -9.57 25.44
C GLY A 237 -12.07 -10.33 26.77
N LYS A 238 -12.82 -11.45 26.85
CA LYS A 238 -12.82 -12.31 28.04
C LYS A 238 -11.66 -13.31 27.96
N PRO A 239 -10.94 -13.54 29.08
CA PRO A 239 -9.84 -14.51 29.12
C PRO A 239 -10.22 -15.92 28.65
N GLU A 240 -11.43 -16.39 28.98
CA GLU A 240 -11.89 -17.74 28.61
C GLU A 240 -12.16 -17.86 27.10
N TYR A 241 -12.72 -16.81 26.48
CA TYR A 241 -12.89 -16.79 25.02
C TYR A 241 -11.54 -16.76 24.31
N PHE A 242 -10.65 -15.91 24.77
CA PHE A 242 -9.29 -15.77 24.24
C PHE A 242 -8.55 -17.12 24.31
N ALA A 243 -8.52 -17.76 25.48
CA ALA A 243 -7.89 -19.05 25.70
C ALA A 243 -8.47 -20.15 24.80
N ARG A 244 -9.81 -20.21 24.68
CA ARG A 244 -10.49 -21.19 23.83
C ARG A 244 -10.12 -21.06 22.36
N GLU A 245 -10.12 -19.84 21.83
CA GLU A 245 -9.78 -19.64 20.40
C GLU A 245 -8.29 -19.93 20.12
N LEU A 246 -7.37 -19.55 21.02
CA LEU A 246 -5.94 -19.82 20.82
C LEU A 246 -5.59 -21.30 21.07
N SER A 247 -6.23 -21.97 22.01
CA SER A 247 -6.01 -23.42 22.19
C SER A 247 -6.49 -24.23 20.98
N ARG A 248 -7.57 -23.78 20.29
CA ARG A 248 -7.97 -24.36 18.99
C ARG A 248 -6.90 -24.17 17.92
N LEU A 249 -6.30 -22.97 17.84
CA LEU A 249 -5.17 -22.72 16.93
C LEU A 249 -3.99 -23.61 17.21
N ALA A 250 -3.66 -23.85 18.48
CA ALA A 250 -2.64 -24.83 18.87
C ALA A 250 -2.99 -26.25 18.39
N SER A 251 -4.23 -26.66 18.57
CA SER A 251 -4.74 -27.97 18.08
C SER A 251 -4.71 -28.08 16.55
N GLU A 252 -4.77 -26.93 15.85
CA GLU A 252 -4.67 -26.85 14.38
C GLU A 252 -3.21 -26.74 13.89
N GLY A 253 -2.19 -26.71 14.78
CA GLY A 253 -0.77 -26.72 14.41
C GLY A 253 -0.03 -25.39 14.56
N VAL A 254 -0.65 -24.35 15.13
CA VAL A 254 0.06 -23.11 15.48
C VAL A 254 1.00 -23.40 16.65
N ARG A 255 2.28 -23.02 16.51
CA ARG A 255 3.33 -23.41 17.47
C ARG A 255 3.76 -22.28 18.41
N ILE A 256 3.44 -21.04 18.12
CA ILE A 256 3.77 -19.87 18.95
C ILE A 256 2.49 -19.08 19.20
N LEU A 257 2.15 -18.89 20.47
CA LEU A 257 0.91 -18.25 20.89
C LEU A 257 1.21 -17.20 21.94
N GLY A 258 0.38 -16.18 22.04
CA GLY A 258 0.51 -15.11 23.01
C GLY A 258 -0.55 -14.08 22.82
N GLY A 259 -0.33 -12.88 23.38
CA GLY A 259 -1.26 -11.78 23.25
C GLY A 259 -0.60 -10.48 22.81
N CYS A 260 -1.43 -9.57 22.29
CA CYS A 260 -1.06 -8.21 21.97
C CYS A 260 -1.94 -7.23 22.77
N CYS A 261 -2.36 -6.13 22.18
CA CYS A 261 -3.11 -5.08 22.89
C CYS A 261 -4.34 -5.60 23.63
N GLY A 262 -4.52 -5.09 24.87
CA GLY A 262 -5.64 -5.45 25.76
C GLY A 262 -5.53 -6.78 26.48
N THR A 263 -4.56 -7.66 26.13
CA THR A 263 -4.32 -8.89 26.87
C THR A 263 -3.63 -8.61 28.20
N THR A 264 -3.96 -9.38 29.21
CA THR A 264 -3.51 -9.24 30.61
C THR A 264 -2.96 -10.58 31.10
N PRO A 265 -2.29 -10.63 32.28
CA PRO A 265 -1.87 -11.90 32.87
C PRO A 265 -3.00 -12.92 33.02
N GLN A 266 -4.25 -12.49 33.26
CA GLN A 266 -5.38 -13.41 33.33
C GLN A 266 -5.67 -14.11 31.99
N HIS A 267 -5.49 -13.43 30.85
CA HIS A 267 -5.61 -14.03 29.52
C HIS A 267 -4.53 -15.10 29.29
N ILE A 268 -3.29 -14.79 29.70
CA ILE A 268 -2.17 -15.73 29.56
C ILE A 268 -2.33 -16.94 30.49
N ALA A 269 -2.77 -16.74 31.73
CA ALA A 269 -3.03 -17.84 32.67
C ALA A 269 -4.15 -18.77 32.18
N ALA A 270 -5.25 -18.20 31.66
CA ALA A 270 -6.32 -18.98 31.08
C ALA A 270 -5.84 -19.77 29.86
N LEU A 271 -5.02 -19.14 29.00
CA LEU A 271 -4.44 -19.82 27.84
C LEU A 271 -3.45 -20.92 28.26
N ARG A 272 -2.60 -20.69 29.26
CA ARG A 272 -1.69 -21.71 29.81
C ARG A 272 -2.47 -22.94 30.23
N THR A 273 -3.52 -22.75 31.04
CA THR A 273 -4.39 -23.85 31.50
C THR A 273 -5.01 -24.61 30.31
N ALA A 274 -5.48 -23.88 29.29
CA ALA A 274 -6.06 -24.50 28.10
C ALA A 274 -5.03 -25.28 27.25
N LEU A 275 -3.80 -24.78 27.16
CA LEU A 275 -2.72 -25.46 26.43
C LEU A 275 -2.23 -26.73 27.17
N ASP A 276 -2.19 -26.69 28.51
CA ASP A 276 -1.78 -27.85 29.32
C ASP A 276 -2.80 -29.01 29.29
N ALA A 277 -4.05 -28.70 28.90
CA ALA A 277 -5.08 -29.70 28.69
C ALA A 277 -5.07 -30.33 27.29
N LEU A 278 -4.23 -29.85 26.37
CA LEU A 278 -4.14 -30.40 25.01
C LEU A 278 -3.39 -31.75 25.00
N PRO A 279 -3.65 -32.61 24.00
CA PRO A 279 -2.88 -33.82 23.79
C PRO A 279 -1.39 -33.53 23.60
N GLU A 280 -0.53 -34.48 24.02
CA GLU A 280 0.92 -34.34 23.84
C GLU A 280 1.33 -34.29 22.36
N THR A 281 0.57 -34.91 21.47
CA THR A 281 0.81 -34.91 20.03
C THR A 281 -0.14 -33.93 19.34
N LEU A 282 0.42 -32.83 18.83
CA LEU A 282 -0.28 -31.84 18.04
C LEU A 282 0.20 -31.86 16.59
N PRO A 283 -0.61 -31.45 15.61
CA PRO A 283 -0.17 -31.24 14.22
C PRO A 283 1.06 -30.33 14.16
N ALA A 284 1.99 -30.62 13.26
CA ALA A 284 3.22 -29.85 13.12
C ALA A 284 2.96 -28.45 12.49
N ALA A 285 1.94 -28.35 11.65
CA ALA A 285 1.55 -27.13 10.94
C ALA A 285 0.03 -27.10 10.70
N PRO A 286 -0.55 -25.90 10.50
CA PRO A 286 -1.96 -25.78 10.15
C PRO A 286 -2.28 -26.40 8.80
N ALA A 287 -3.39 -27.15 8.71
CA ALA A 287 -3.92 -27.59 7.43
C ALA A 287 -4.57 -26.41 6.69
N ALA A 288 -4.24 -26.26 5.43
CA ALA A 288 -4.95 -25.29 4.58
C ALA A 288 -6.42 -25.70 4.43
N LYS A 289 -7.32 -24.74 4.63
CA LYS A 289 -8.71 -24.94 4.22
C LYS A 289 -8.73 -25.07 2.69
N PRO A 290 -9.47 -26.04 2.11
CA PRO A 290 -9.64 -26.07 0.66
C PRO A 290 -10.07 -24.68 0.17
N ALA A 291 -9.35 -24.18 -0.84
CA ALA A 291 -9.74 -22.93 -1.45
C ALA A 291 -11.21 -23.04 -1.91
N GLU A 292 -12.04 -22.05 -1.57
CA GLU A 292 -13.35 -21.95 -2.22
C GLU A 292 -13.11 -21.98 -3.73
N ALA A 293 -13.93 -22.75 -4.44
CA ALA A 293 -13.81 -22.86 -5.90
C ALA A 293 -13.63 -21.46 -6.49
N ALA A 294 -12.57 -21.28 -7.26
CA ALA A 294 -12.24 -19.99 -7.86
C ALA A 294 -13.50 -19.47 -8.57
N LYS A 295 -13.91 -18.25 -8.21
CA LYS A 295 -15.02 -17.60 -8.90
C LYS A 295 -14.68 -17.60 -10.39
N PRO A 296 -15.61 -17.95 -11.27
CA PRO A 296 -15.34 -17.98 -12.71
C PRO A 296 -14.77 -16.62 -13.13
N VAL A 297 -13.62 -16.67 -13.81
CA VAL A 297 -13.04 -15.48 -14.42
C VAL A 297 -14.02 -15.04 -15.51
N VAL A 298 -14.74 -13.96 -15.29
CA VAL A 298 -15.51 -13.31 -16.33
C VAL A 298 -14.49 -12.57 -17.20
N GLU A 299 -14.06 -13.20 -18.29
CA GLU A 299 -13.32 -12.49 -19.32
C GLU A 299 -14.26 -11.44 -19.93
N MET A 300 -14.07 -10.20 -19.52
CA MET A 300 -14.71 -9.07 -20.20
C MET A 300 -13.89 -8.75 -21.44
N ASP A 301 -14.59 -8.57 -22.56
CA ASP A 301 -13.94 -8.17 -23.82
C ASP A 301 -13.50 -6.71 -23.75
N ASP A 302 -12.25 -6.51 -23.33
CA ASP A 302 -11.63 -5.21 -23.24
C ASP A 302 -10.97 -4.86 -24.58
N ALA A 303 -11.71 -4.16 -25.42
CA ALA A 303 -11.27 -3.78 -26.76
C ALA A 303 -10.03 -2.84 -26.72
N PHE A 304 -9.94 -1.95 -25.73
CA PHE A 304 -8.81 -1.04 -25.57
C PHE A 304 -7.52 -1.81 -25.22
N LEU A 305 -7.56 -2.64 -24.18
CA LEU A 305 -6.38 -3.44 -23.79
C LEU A 305 -5.97 -4.43 -24.86
N ARG A 306 -6.93 -5.00 -25.60
CA ARG A 306 -6.64 -5.90 -26.71
C ARG A 306 -5.88 -5.19 -27.85
N LYS A 307 -6.32 -3.98 -28.26
CA LYS A 307 -5.62 -3.15 -29.24
C LYS A 307 -4.21 -2.79 -28.76
N LEU A 308 -4.09 -2.33 -27.51
CA LEU A 308 -2.83 -1.93 -26.92
C LEU A 308 -1.81 -3.09 -26.84
N ARG A 309 -2.28 -4.30 -26.48
CA ARG A 309 -1.44 -5.52 -26.47
C ARG A 309 -1.04 -5.98 -27.86
N ALA A 310 -1.90 -5.76 -28.85
CA ALA A 310 -1.61 -6.06 -30.25
C ALA A 310 -0.66 -5.03 -30.91
N GLY A 311 -0.19 -4.03 -30.17
CA GLY A 311 0.68 -2.97 -30.70
C GLY A 311 -0.05 -1.97 -31.60
N GLN A 312 -1.37 -1.97 -31.59
CA GLN A 312 -2.17 -0.97 -32.31
C GLN A 312 -2.20 0.33 -31.52
N ARG A 313 -2.02 1.46 -32.21
CA ARG A 313 -2.09 2.77 -31.57
C ARG A 313 -3.51 3.09 -31.12
N VAL A 314 -3.64 3.41 -29.84
CA VAL A 314 -4.91 3.75 -29.20
C VAL A 314 -5.05 5.24 -28.97
N ILE A 315 -6.29 5.73 -28.92
CA ILE A 315 -6.62 7.11 -28.59
C ILE A 315 -7.48 7.11 -27.32
N ALA A 316 -6.90 7.55 -26.20
CA ALA A 316 -7.61 7.86 -24.98
C ALA A 316 -7.98 9.36 -24.96
N VAL A 317 -9.19 9.70 -24.54
CA VAL A 317 -9.65 11.09 -24.48
C VAL A 317 -10.09 11.42 -23.06
N GLU A 318 -9.55 12.49 -22.49
CA GLU A 318 -10.01 13.01 -21.21
C GLU A 318 -11.20 13.92 -21.39
N LEU A 319 -12.22 13.69 -20.58
CA LEU A 319 -13.36 14.57 -20.44
C LEU A 319 -13.63 14.79 -18.95
N ASP A 320 -13.54 16.03 -18.51
CA ASP A 320 -13.75 16.43 -17.12
C ASP A 320 -15.18 16.14 -16.67
N SER A 321 -15.34 15.49 -15.51
CA SER A 321 -16.65 15.22 -14.92
C SER A 321 -17.42 16.52 -14.62
N PRO A 322 -18.78 16.49 -14.65
CA PRO A 322 -19.60 17.67 -14.36
C PRO A 322 -19.38 18.28 -12.98
N LYS A 323 -19.64 19.57 -12.85
CA LYS A 323 -19.63 20.28 -11.56
C LYS A 323 -20.97 20.23 -10.83
N ASP A 324 -22.00 19.77 -11.50
CA ASP A 324 -23.37 19.64 -11.03
C ASP A 324 -23.89 18.20 -11.25
N ALA A 325 -25.16 17.96 -10.97
CA ALA A 325 -25.77 16.63 -11.04
C ALA A 325 -26.29 16.25 -12.44
N ASP A 326 -26.14 17.10 -13.45
CA ASP A 326 -26.62 16.84 -14.81
C ASP A 326 -25.56 16.18 -15.67
N LEU A 327 -25.79 14.92 -16.08
CA LEU A 327 -24.92 14.13 -16.94
C LEU A 327 -25.29 14.22 -18.44
N THR A 328 -26.36 14.89 -18.80
CA THR A 328 -26.92 14.87 -20.18
C THR A 328 -25.88 15.30 -21.22
N ALA A 329 -25.31 16.49 -21.05
CA ALA A 329 -24.29 17.01 -21.95
C ALA A 329 -22.99 16.17 -21.94
N TYR A 330 -22.64 15.64 -20.78
CA TYR A 330 -21.46 14.78 -20.62
C TYR A 330 -21.59 13.47 -21.39
N LEU A 331 -22.72 12.75 -21.23
CA LEU A 331 -22.99 11.50 -21.93
C LEU A 331 -23.08 11.69 -23.45
N GLU A 332 -23.67 12.82 -23.90
CA GLU A 332 -23.68 13.16 -25.31
C GLU A 332 -22.26 13.43 -25.84
N GLY A 333 -21.43 14.15 -25.06
CA GLY A 333 -20.02 14.36 -25.39
C GLY A 333 -19.24 13.03 -25.48
N ALA A 334 -19.41 12.13 -24.51
CA ALA A 334 -18.79 10.82 -24.53
C ALA A 334 -19.21 9.98 -25.74
N ARG A 335 -20.50 9.97 -26.09
CA ARG A 335 -21.02 9.29 -27.29
C ARG A 335 -20.41 9.80 -28.58
N ARG A 336 -20.28 11.12 -28.71
CA ARG A 336 -19.66 11.78 -29.86
C ARG A 336 -18.18 11.43 -29.99
N LEU A 337 -17.44 11.44 -28.88
CA LEU A 337 -16.02 11.04 -28.84
C LEU A 337 -15.83 9.56 -29.24
N GLN A 338 -16.71 8.67 -28.74
CA GLN A 338 -16.72 7.26 -29.14
C GLN A 338 -16.97 7.10 -30.64
N ALA A 339 -17.97 7.79 -31.18
CA ALA A 339 -18.30 7.78 -32.61
C ALA A 339 -17.17 8.35 -33.47
N ALA A 340 -16.40 9.33 -32.97
CA ALA A 340 -15.21 9.86 -33.63
C ALA A 340 -14.01 8.90 -33.62
N GLY A 341 -14.06 7.80 -32.85
CA GLY A 341 -13.02 6.80 -32.80
C GLY A 341 -12.11 6.84 -31.56
N ALA A 342 -12.54 7.45 -30.47
CA ALA A 342 -11.86 7.30 -29.19
C ALA A 342 -11.97 5.84 -28.69
N ASP A 343 -10.85 5.25 -28.29
CA ASP A 343 -10.80 3.87 -27.79
C ASP A 343 -11.08 3.79 -26.28
N LEU A 344 -10.83 4.87 -25.55
CA LEU A 344 -10.95 4.96 -24.10
C LEU A 344 -11.36 6.37 -23.69
N LEU A 345 -12.27 6.49 -22.72
CA LEU A 345 -12.57 7.76 -22.06
C LEU A 345 -11.89 7.81 -20.69
N THR A 346 -11.06 8.81 -20.43
CA THR A 346 -10.48 9.04 -19.11
C THR A 346 -11.24 10.14 -18.38
N ILE A 347 -11.39 10.01 -17.07
CA ILE A 347 -12.26 10.87 -16.27
C ILE A 347 -11.51 11.35 -15.04
N ALA A 348 -11.22 12.66 -14.97
CA ALA A 348 -10.42 13.22 -13.89
C ALA A 348 -11.15 13.18 -12.53
N ASP A 349 -10.41 12.85 -11.46
CA ASP A 349 -10.89 12.80 -10.07
C ASP A 349 -10.61 14.14 -9.36
N CYS A 350 -11.58 15.02 -9.33
CA CYS A 350 -11.52 16.31 -8.64
C CYS A 350 -10.24 17.10 -8.98
N PRO A 351 -10.00 17.47 -10.26
CA PRO A 351 -8.81 18.19 -10.67
C PRO A 351 -8.66 19.50 -9.89
N ILE A 352 -7.40 19.88 -9.62
CA ILE A 352 -7.03 21.07 -8.82
C ILE A 352 -7.68 21.02 -7.42
N ALA A 353 -7.91 19.81 -6.88
CA ALA A 353 -8.58 19.58 -5.59
C ALA A 353 -9.96 20.25 -5.46
N ARG A 354 -10.68 20.46 -6.58
CA ARG A 354 -12.04 21.03 -6.61
C ARG A 354 -13.07 19.93 -6.80
N ALA A 355 -14.08 19.91 -5.93
CA ALA A 355 -15.15 18.91 -5.98
C ALA A 355 -15.88 18.94 -7.33
N ARG A 356 -16.04 17.77 -7.92
CA ARG A 356 -16.83 17.47 -9.09
C ARG A 356 -17.62 16.18 -8.87
N MET A 357 -18.46 15.79 -9.81
CA MET A 357 -19.07 14.47 -9.78
C MET A 357 -17.97 13.39 -9.74
N ASP A 358 -18.13 12.37 -8.89
CA ASP A 358 -17.15 11.31 -8.69
C ASP A 358 -16.80 10.61 -10.02
N SER A 359 -15.52 10.55 -10.35
CA SER A 359 -15.00 10.00 -11.61
C SER A 359 -15.42 8.55 -11.84
N SER A 360 -15.47 7.77 -10.76
CA SER A 360 -15.80 6.34 -10.82
C SER A 360 -17.29 6.11 -11.08
N LEU A 361 -18.17 6.92 -10.47
CA LEU A 361 -19.61 6.86 -10.75
C LEU A 361 -19.93 7.26 -12.18
N VAL A 362 -19.26 8.31 -12.69
CA VAL A 362 -19.38 8.73 -14.09
C VAL A 362 -18.86 7.63 -15.02
N ALA A 363 -17.72 7.01 -14.71
CA ALA A 363 -17.17 5.90 -15.48
C ALA A 363 -18.14 4.72 -15.57
N CYS A 364 -18.70 4.28 -14.45
CA CYS A 364 -19.71 3.22 -14.43
C CYS A 364 -20.92 3.56 -15.30
N ARG A 365 -21.36 4.83 -15.26
CA ARG A 365 -22.50 5.29 -16.07
C ARG A 365 -22.21 5.27 -17.56
N VAL A 366 -21.06 5.81 -17.97
CA VAL A 366 -20.60 5.79 -19.37
C VAL A 366 -20.44 4.37 -19.88
N HIS A 367 -19.76 3.52 -19.12
CA HIS A 367 -19.54 2.11 -19.49
C HIS A 367 -20.86 1.38 -19.68
N ARG A 368 -21.79 1.52 -18.74
CA ARG A 368 -23.10 0.84 -18.77
C ARG A 368 -23.99 1.30 -19.92
N GLU A 369 -24.02 2.60 -20.23
CA GLU A 369 -24.92 3.15 -21.25
C GLU A 369 -24.36 3.12 -22.66
N LEU A 370 -23.03 3.27 -22.81
CA LEU A 370 -22.39 3.40 -24.10
C LEU A 370 -21.54 2.17 -24.49
N GLY A 371 -21.27 1.26 -23.55
CA GLY A 371 -20.33 0.16 -23.77
C GLY A 371 -18.89 0.63 -24.03
N MET A 372 -18.58 1.88 -23.70
CA MET A 372 -17.27 2.47 -23.93
C MET A 372 -16.28 2.05 -22.86
N ASN A 373 -15.04 1.73 -23.23
CA ASN A 373 -13.96 1.56 -22.26
C ASN A 373 -13.69 2.87 -21.51
N VAL A 374 -13.52 2.78 -20.20
CA VAL A 374 -13.37 3.94 -19.32
C VAL A 374 -12.20 3.76 -18.36
N LEU A 375 -11.53 4.84 -18.05
CA LEU A 375 -10.41 4.90 -17.12
C LEU A 375 -10.66 6.04 -16.12
N PRO A 376 -11.37 5.76 -15.00
CA PRO A 376 -11.48 6.75 -13.94
C PRO A 376 -10.13 7.00 -13.28
N HIS A 377 -9.82 8.27 -13.00
CA HIS A 377 -8.69 8.62 -12.17
C HIS A 377 -9.03 8.32 -10.71
N MET A 378 -8.07 7.83 -9.95
CA MET A 378 -8.18 7.54 -8.52
C MET A 378 -7.08 8.28 -7.78
N THR A 379 -7.45 9.31 -7.02
CA THR A 379 -6.51 10.05 -6.18
C THR A 379 -6.36 9.39 -4.81
N CYS A 380 -5.16 9.47 -4.24
CA CYS A 380 -4.90 9.04 -2.85
C CYS A 380 -5.39 10.07 -1.82
N ARG A 381 -5.81 11.27 -2.26
CA ARG A 381 -6.10 12.42 -1.41
C ARG A 381 -7.29 12.21 -0.48
N ASP A 382 -8.39 11.70 -1.00
CA ASP A 382 -9.69 11.81 -0.35
C ASP A 382 -10.22 10.50 0.24
N ARG A 383 -9.55 9.35 -0.02
CA ARG A 383 -10.05 8.02 0.36
C ARG A 383 -9.10 7.27 1.28
N ASN A 384 -9.63 6.69 2.35
CA ASN A 384 -8.91 5.72 3.16
C ASN A 384 -8.97 4.31 2.55
N LEU A 385 -8.26 3.34 3.14
CA LEU A 385 -8.19 1.95 2.68
C LEU A 385 -9.57 1.33 2.44
N ASN A 386 -10.50 1.49 3.38
CA ASN A 386 -11.84 0.90 3.28
C ASN A 386 -12.65 1.50 2.13
N ALA A 387 -12.62 2.84 2.00
CA ALA A 387 -13.29 3.53 0.90
C ALA A 387 -12.68 3.18 -0.46
N THR A 388 -11.36 3.04 -0.53
CA THR A 388 -10.64 2.60 -1.73
C THR A 388 -11.04 1.17 -2.12
N LYS A 389 -11.05 0.24 -1.16
CA LYS A 389 -11.47 -1.15 -1.41
C LYS A 389 -12.91 -1.25 -1.89
N ALA A 390 -13.83 -0.58 -1.19
CA ALA A 390 -15.25 -0.58 -1.56
C ALA A 390 -15.47 -0.04 -2.99
N LEU A 391 -14.78 1.04 -3.35
CA LEU A 391 -14.85 1.62 -4.70
C LEU A 391 -14.32 0.67 -5.77
N LEU A 392 -13.16 0.04 -5.55
CA LEU A 392 -12.55 -0.91 -6.49
C LEU A 392 -13.44 -2.13 -6.72
N LEU A 393 -14.05 -2.67 -5.66
CA LEU A 393 -15.01 -3.77 -5.77
C LEU A 393 -16.24 -3.36 -6.60
N GLY A 394 -16.73 -2.13 -6.39
CA GLY A 394 -17.83 -1.56 -7.19
C GLY A 394 -17.47 -1.40 -8.65
N LEU A 395 -16.31 -0.80 -8.95
CA LEU A 395 -15.80 -0.65 -10.34
C LEU A 395 -15.67 -2.02 -11.02
N TYR A 396 -15.10 -2.99 -10.31
CA TYR A 396 -14.94 -4.35 -10.84
C TYR A 396 -16.28 -5.01 -11.14
N ALA A 397 -17.28 -4.88 -10.26
CA ALA A 397 -18.63 -5.40 -10.43
C ALA A 397 -19.37 -4.76 -11.62
N GLU A 398 -19.13 -3.45 -11.86
CA GLU A 398 -19.69 -2.70 -12.99
C GLU A 398 -18.95 -2.94 -14.32
N GLY A 399 -17.90 -3.76 -14.34
CA GLY A 399 -17.16 -4.07 -15.57
C GLY A 399 -16.02 -3.12 -15.91
N VAL A 400 -15.73 -2.12 -15.08
CA VAL A 400 -14.57 -1.22 -15.26
C VAL A 400 -13.28 -1.98 -14.92
N ARG A 401 -12.33 -1.99 -15.84
CA ARG A 401 -11.11 -2.80 -15.77
C ARG A 401 -9.81 -1.99 -15.79
N GLU A 402 -9.90 -0.70 -16.01
CA GLU A 402 -8.78 0.24 -16.01
C GLU A 402 -8.98 1.33 -14.99
N VAL A 403 -7.89 1.75 -14.34
CA VAL A 403 -7.85 2.94 -13.48
C VAL A 403 -6.53 3.69 -13.65
N LEU A 404 -6.54 5.01 -13.46
CA LEU A 404 -5.33 5.82 -13.32
C LEU A 404 -5.06 6.09 -11.84
N ALA A 405 -4.03 5.46 -11.29
CA ALA A 405 -3.63 5.68 -9.90
C ALA A 405 -2.67 6.87 -9.78
N ILE A 406 -3.12 7.94 -9.14
CA ILE A 406 -2.37 9.18 -8.95
C ILE A 406 -2.40 9.64 -7.49
N THR A 407 -1.40 10.41 -7.09
CA THR A 407 -1.36 10.98 -5.74
C THR A 407 -2.49 11.99 -5.52
N GLY A 408 -2.82 12.77 -6.55
CA GLY A 408 -3.79 13.86 -6.51
C GLY A 408 -3.15 15.20 -6.15
N ASP A 409 -3.78 16.28 -6.62
CA ASP A 409 -3.35 17.63 -6.35
C ASP A 409 -3.47 17.98 -4.86
N PRO A 410 -2.53 18.76 -4.31
CA PRO A 410 -2.63 19.20 -2.92
C PRO A 410 -3.83 20.13 -2.72
N ILE A 411 -4.49 20.00 -1.57
CA ILE A 411 -5.56 20.92 -1.17
C ILE A 411 -4.95 22.32 -1.01
N PRO A 412 -5.56 23.37 -1.62
CA PRO A 412 -5.12 24.75 -1.47
C PRO A 412 -4.99 25.14 0.00
N THR A 413 -3.95 25.88 0.35
CA THR A 413 -3.64 26.23 1.74
C THR A 413 -4.80 26.91 2.46
N ALA A 414 -5.54 27.78 1.74
CA ALA A 414 -6.70 28.49 2.28
C ALA A 414 -7.89 27.57 2.67
N GLU A 415 -7.93 26.33 2.14
CA GLU A 415 -9.05 25.40 2.34
C GLU A 415 -8.71 24.24 3.28
N ARG A 416 -7.48 24.14 3.78
CA ARG A 416 -7.01 23.01 4.60
C ARG A 416 -7.71 22.88 5.94
N ASP A 417 -8.33 23.93 6.43
CA ASP A 417 -9.08 23.88 7.68
C ASP A 417 -10.47 23.27 7.48
N GLU A 418 -11.06 23.44 6.31
CA GLU A 418 -12.38 22.93 5.95
C GLU A 418 -12.32 21.54 5.31
N VAL A 419 -11.32 21.31 4.44
CA VAL A 419 -11.12 20.04 3.73
C VAL A 419 -9.91 19.32 4.28
N LYS A 420 -10.13 18.12 4.85
CA LYS A 420 -9.05 17.28 5.39
C LYS A 420 -8.66 16.21 4.38
N ASN A 421 -7.38 16.16 4.04
CA ASN A 421 -6.84 15.07 3.23
C ASN A 421 -6.65 13.79 4.07
N VAL A 422 -6.60 12.66 3.39
CA VAL A 422 -6.39 11.34 3.99
C VAL A 422 -4.99 10.82 3.69
N TYR A 423 -4.59 10.83 2.41
CA TYR A 423 -3.29 10.36 1.91
C TYR A 423 -2.75 9.08 2.61
N GLN A 424 -3.61 8.08 2.75
CA GLN A 424 -3.18 6.79 3.32
C GLN A 424 -2.19 6.06 2.38
N PHE A 425 -2.36 6.24 1.08
CA PHE A 425 -1.46 5.74 0.04
C PHE A 425 -0.73 6.88 -0.67
N ASN A 426 0.37 6.56 -1.32
CA ASN A 426 0.85 7.24 -2.51
C ASN A 426 0.48 6.41 -3.75
N SER A 427 0.68 6.94 -4.96
CA SER A 427 0.27 6.26 -6.19
C SER A 427 0.91 4.88 -6.40
N ARG A 428 2.14 4.65 -5.94
CA ARG A 428 2.82 3.35 -6.01
C ARG A 428 2.14 2.32 -5.11
N LYS A 429 1.94 2.67 -3.82
CA LYS A 429 1.24 1.80 -2.85
C LYS A 429 -0.22 1.55 -3.26
N LEU A 430 -0.89 2.55 -3.84
CA LEU A 430 -2.23 2.38 -4.39
C LEU A 430 -2.26 1.35 -5.53
N ALA A 431 -1.32 1.46 -6.49
CA ALA A 431 -1.22 0.50 -7.60
C ALA A 431 -0.99 -0.93 -7.08
N GLN A 432 -0.04 -1.10 -6.17
CA GLN A 432 0.24 -2.38 -5.55
C GLN A 432 -0.99 -2.97 -4.83
N TYR A 433 -1.71 -2.13 -4.10
CA TYR A 433 -2.94 -2.54 -3.44
C TYR A 433 -4.02 -2.99 -4.44
N ILE A 434 -4.25 -2.22 -5.50
CA ILE A 434 -5.23 -2.58 -6.55
C ILE A 434 -4.93 -3.95 -7.14
N VAL A 435 -3.69 -4.19 -7.55
CA VAL A 435 -3.27 -5.47 -8.13
C VAL A 435 -3.39 -6.60 -7.12
N SER A 436 -3.12 -6.33 -5.83
CA SER A 436 -3.19 -7.35 -4.78
C SER A 436 -4.60 -7.84 -4.48
N LEU A 437 -5.64 -7.14 -4.90
CA LEU A 437 -7.05 -7.57 -4.72
C LEU A 437 -7.45 -8.73 -5.65
N ALA A 438 -6.62 -9.08 -6.62
CA ALA A 438 -6.90 -10.14 -7.56
C ALA A 438 -6.03 -11.39 -7.33
N GLY A 439 -6.60 -12.57 -7.50
CA GLY A 439 -5.91 -13.84 -7.38
C GLY A 439 -6.77 -14.94 -6.76
N GLU A 440 -6.18 -16.10 -6.59
CA GLU A 440 -6.85 -17.24 -5.97
C GLU A 440 -7.22 -16.93 -4.51
N GLY A 441 -8.46 -17.13 -4.16
CA GLY A 441 -9.00 -16.84 -2.83
C GLY A 441 -9.12 -15.36 -2.48
N ARG A 442 -8.96 -14.45 -3.46
CA ARG A 442 -9.09 -13.00 -3.29
C ARG A 442 -10.44 -12.47 -3.78
N GLU A 443 -10.63 -11.17 -3.62
CA GLU A 443 -11.89 -10.50 -3.92
C GLU A 443 -12.23 -10.47 -5.42
N MET A 444 -11.20 -10.38 -6.26
CA MET A 444 -11.32 -10.29 -7.71
C MET A 444 -10.66 -11.50 -8.38
N SER A 445 -11.29 -12.04 -9.41
CA SER A 445 -10.77 -13.18 -10.18
C SER A 445 -9.68 -12.77 -11.19
N SER A 446 -9.67 -11.51 -11.63
CA SER A 446 -8.65 -10.93 -12.50
C SER A 446 -8.27 -9.53 -12.03
N PRO A 447 -7.02 -9.06 -12.26
CA PRO A 447 -6.61 -7.74 -11.83
C PRO A 447 -7.28 -6.63 -12.65
N ILE A 448 -7.52 -5.48 -11.99
CA ILE A 448 -7.74 -4.21 -12.68
C ILE A 448 -6.38 -3.75 -13.24
N THR A 449 -6.35 -3.30 -14.47
CA THR A 449 -5.16 -2.72 -15.12
C THR A 449 -4.93 -1.31 -14.58
N VAL A 450 -3.76 -1.06 -14.03
CA VAL A 450 -3.42 0.22 -13.40
C VAL A 450 -2.48 1.00 -14.30
N PHE A 451 -2.89 2.21 -14.67
CA PHE A 451 -2.02 3.20 -15.28
C PHE A 451 -1.55 4.22 -14.25
N GLY A 452 -0.41 4.85 -14.51
CA GLY A 452 0.13 5.96 -13.74
C GLY A 452 0.29 7.22 -14.57
N ALA A 453 0.60 8.34 -13.92
CA ALA A 453 0.99 9.56 -14.61
C ALA A 453 2.53 9.65 -14.70
N MET A 454 3.04 10.23 -15.82
CA MET A 454 4.46 10.55 -16.02
C MET A 454 4.59 12.00 -16.44
N ASN A 455 5.44 12.76 -15.76
CA ASN A 455 5.69 14.16 -16.09
C ASN A 455 6.92 14.30 -16.99
N LEU A 456 6.70 14.45 -18.30
CA LEU A 456 7.77 14.67 -19.28
C LEU A 456 8.47 16.03 -19.13
N ASN A 457 7.85 16.97 -18.40
CA ASN A 457 8.36 18.34 -18.18
C ASN A 457 8.97 18.50 -16.76
N ALA A 458 9.27 17.41 -16.06
CA ALA A 458 9.88 17.45 -14.75
C ALA A 458 11.28 18.10 -14.79
N ARG A 459 11.57 18.99 -13.84
CA ARG A 459 12.89 19.67 -13.72
C ARG A 459 14.05 18.69 -13.66
N ASN A 460 13.86 17.54 -13.01
CA ASN A 460 14.82 16.44 -12.97
C ASN A 460 14.14 15.18 -13.51
N PHE A 461 14.26 14.97 -14.80
CA PHE A 461 13.60 13.85 -15.47
C PHE A 461 14.17 12.48 -15.05
N GLU A 462 15.45 12.40 -14.63
CA GLU A 462 16.05 11.16 -14.12
C GLU A 462 15.31 10.65 -12.87
N VAL A 463 14.93 11.58 -11.99
CA VAL A 463 14.14 11.24 -10.79
C VAL A 463 12.74 10.75 -11.18
N GLU A 464 12.10 11.41 -12.15
CA GLU A 464 10.79 11.00 -12.65
C GLU A 464 10.84 9.62 -13.31
N LEU A 465 11.88 9.36 -14.10
CA LEU A 465 12.10 8.09 -14.78
C LEU A 465 12.32 6.93 -13.78
N ARG A 466 13.12 7.16 -12.74
CA ARG A 466 13.26 6.20 -11.63
C ARG A 466 11.94 5.93 -10.94
N ARG A 467 11.16 6.97 -10.64
CA ARG A 467 9.82 6.83 -10.06
C ARG A 467 8.87 6.05 -10.99
N ALA A 468 8.98 6.24 -12.31
CA ALA A 468 8.20 5.48 -13.27
C ALA A 468 8.59 3.98 -13.25
N ALA A 469 9.88 3.66 -13.17
CA ALA A 469 10.33 2.27 -13.01
C ALA A 469 9.78 1.64 -11.72
N GLU A 470 9.86 2.35 -10.59
CA GLU A 470 9.28 1.89 -9.32
C GLU A 470 7.75 1.69 -9.41
N LYS A 471 7.03 2.54 -10.16
CA LYS A 471 5.59 2.39 -10.40
C LYS A 471 5.27 1.08 -11.15
N LEU A 472 6.08 0.72 -12.17
CA LEU A 472 5.94 -0.57 -12.88
C LEU A 472 6.18 -1.76 -11.95
N GLU A 473 7.21 -1.69 -11.11
CA GLU A 473 7.51 -2.73 -10.12
C GLU A 473 6.37 -2.92 -9.11
N ASN A 474 5.61 -1.87 -8.86
CA ASN A 474 4.42 -1.90 -8.00
C ASN A 474 3.11 -2.23 -8.76
N GLY A 475 3.21 -2.76 -9.99
CA GLY A 475 2.09 -3.32 -10.73
C GLY A 475 1.36 -2.37 -11.69
N MET A 476 1.91 -1.16 -11.96
CA MET A 476 1.39 -0.35 -13.07
C MET A 476 1.77 -0.98 -14.40
N SER A 477 0.86 -0.90 -15.36
CA SER A 477 1.04 -1.43 -16.73
C SER A 477 1.52 -0.37 -17.72
N GLY A 478 1.38 0.90 -17.39
CA GLY A 478 1.75 1.97 -18.29
C GLY A 478 1.48 3.36 -17.73
N PHE A 479 1.65 4.38 -18.58
CA PHE A 479 1.59 5.78 -18.19
C PHE A 479 0.80 6.63 -19.19
N LEU A 480 0.02 7.56 -18.65
CA LEU A 480 -0.48 8.72 -19.35
C LEU A 480 0.48 9.89 -19.06
N THR A 481 1.03 10.52 -20.09
CA THR A 481 2.04 11.56 -19.88
C THR A 481 1.43 12.96 -19.81
N GLN A 482 2.16 13.90 -19.22
CA GLN A 482 1.89 15.31 -19.39
C GLN A 482 2.04 15.72 -20.88
N PRO A 483 1.44 16.86 -21.32
CA PRO A 483 1.42 17.27 -22.71
C PRO A 483 2.80 17.42 -23.33
N VAL A 484 2.93 16.97 -24.57
CA VAL A 484 4.13 17.14 -25.41
C VAL A 484 3.98 18.46 -26.18
N LEU A 485 4.45 19.56 -25.59
CA LEU A 485 4.40 20.92 -26.15
C LEU A 485 5.80 21.57 -26.24
N SER A 486 6.85 20.76 -26.14
CA SER A 486 8.24 21.21 -26.26
C SER A 486 9.13 20.12 -26.88
N ALA A 487 10.24 20.54 -27.48
CA ALA A 487 11.25 19.60 -27.98
C ALA A 487 11.85 18.75 -26.85
N GLN A 488 12.02 19.32 -25.66
CA GLN A 488 12.51 18.60 -24.49
C GLN A 488 11.55 17.49 -24.04
N ALA A 489 10.24 17.71 -24.11
CA ALA A 489 9.25 16.68 -23.78
C ALA A 489 9.34 15.48 -24.72
N VAL A 490 9.61 15.70 -26.03
CA VAL A 490 9.82 14.61 -27.00
C VAL A 490 11.09 13.83 -26.66
N GLU A 491 12.19 14.50 -26.34
CA GLU A 491 13.44 13.83 -25.97
C GLU A 491 13.30 13.04 -24.65
N ASN A 492 12.58 13.59 -23.67
CA ASN A 492 12.27 12.88 -22.43
C ASN A 492 11.36 11.66 -22.68
N LEU A 493 10.39 11.76 -23.60
CA LEU A 493 9.54 10.62 -23.99
C LEU A 493 10.38 9.50 -24.64
N LYS A 494 11.30 9.87 -25.55
CA LYS A 494 12.26 8.93 -26.14
C LYS A 494 13.07 8.22 -25.07
N LYS A 495 13.67 8.97 -24.16
CA LYS A 495 14.43 8.43 -23.04
C LYS A 495 13.61 7.50 -22.14
N ALA A 496 12.33 7.86 -21.89
CA ALA A 496 11.42 6.99 -21.15
C ALA A 496 11.21 5.65 -21.86
N ARG A 497 10.97 5.67 -23.18
CA ARG A 497 10.83 4.44 -23.99
C ARG A 497 12.09 3.59 -23.96
N GLU A 498 13.27 4.20 -24.13
CA GLU A 498 14.55 3.49 -24.11
C GLU A 498 14.82 2.83 -22.76
N THR A 499 14.49 3.50 -21.66
CA THR A 499 14.74 2.99 -20.30
C THR A 499 13.71 1.97 -19.83
N LEU A 500 12.42 2.24 -20.05
CA LEU A 500 11.33 1.39 -19.55
C LEU A 500 11.03 0.22 -20.50
N GLY A 501 11.39 0.33 -21.78
CA GLY A 501 11.16 -0.71 -22.78
C GLY A 501 9.69 -0.99 -23.05
N GLU A 502 9.41 -2.14 -23.65
CA GLU A 502 8.06 -2.59 -24.03
C GLU A 502 7.19 -3.02 -22.83
N ARG A 503 7.78 -3.18 -21.66
CA ARG A 503 7.05 -3.50 -20.41
C ARG A 503 6.13 -2.37 -19.94
N ALA A 504 6.40 -1.12 -20.36
CA ALA A 504 5.59 0.04 -20.05
C ALA A 504 4.79 0.47 -21.28
N LYS A 505 3.46 0.52 -21.16
CA LYS A 505 2.63 1.13 -22.18
C LYS A 505 2.57 2.64 -21.96
N ILE A 506 2.90 3.45 -22.98
CA ILE A 506 2.98 4.90 -22.86
C ILE A 506 1.98 5.56 -23.81
N LEU A 507 1.05 6.32 -23.24
CA LEU A 507 0.12 7.17 -23.99
C LEU A 507 0.62 8.61 -23.89
N ALA A 508 1.11 9.17 -25.02
CA ALA A 508 1.65 10.52 -25.07
C ALA A 508 0.54 11.56 -24.91
N GLY A 509 0.70 12.47 -23.98
CA GLY A 509 -0.25 13.55 -23.72
C GLY A 509 -0.28 14.58 -24.86
N ILE A 510 -1.45 14.82 -25.43
CA ILE A 510 -1.69 15.82 -26.47
C ILE A 510 -2.77 16.77 -25.99
N LEU A 511 -2.43 18.05 -25.87
CA LEU A 511 -3.34 19.09 -25.42
C LEU A 511 -3.40 20.20 -26.47
N PRO A 512 -4.54 20.40 -27.17
CA PRO A 512 -4.67 21.48 -28.12
C PRO A 512 -4.59 22.86 -27.43
N VAL A 513 -3.60 23.65 -27.83
CA VAL A 513 -3.53 25.07 -27.52
C VAL A 513 -4.54 25.79 -28.41
N VAL A 514 -5.40 26.63 -27.84
CA VAL A 514 -6.49 27.27 -28.61
C VAL A 514 -6.35 28.77 -28.75
N SER A 515 -5.37 29.39 -28.11
CA SER A 515 -5.02 30.82 -28.23
C SER A 515 -3.70 31.10 -27.53
N GLN A 516 -3.09 32.26 -27.82
CA GLN A 516 -1.89 32.72 -27.11
C GLN A 516 -2.13 32.86 -25.60
N ARG A 517 -3.27 33.43 -25.18
CA ARG A 517 -3.65 33.55 -23.77
C ARG A 517 -3.74 32.20 -23.09
N ASN A 518 -4.26 31.17 -23.77
CA ASN A 518 -4.34 29.82 -23.25
C ASN A 518 -2.94 29.19 -23.10
N ALA A 519 -2.07 29.39 -24.10
CA ALA A 519 -0.67 28.93 -24.03
C ALA A 519 0.09 29.56 -22.85
N ILE A 520 -0.01 30.86 -22.68
CA ILE A 520 0.62 31.61 -21.58
C ILE A 520 0.08 31.15 -20.22
N PHE A 521 -1.24 30.93 -20.12
CA PHE A 521 -1.85 30.39 -18.90
C PHE A 521 -1.31 29.00 -18.55
N MET A 522 -1.22 28.10 -19.52
CA MET A 522 -0.70 26.76 -19.31
C MET A 522 0.76 26.78 -18.84
N GLU A 523 1.60 27.61 -19.45
CA GLU A 523 3.02 27.75 -19.09
C GLU A 523 3.20 28.28 -17.67
N ASN A 524 2.39 29.22 -17.22
CA ASN A 524 2.63 29.94 -15.98
C ASN A 524 1.80 29.46 -14.78
N GLU A 525 0.62 28.85 -15.02
CA GLU A 525 -0.33 28.53 -13.96
C GLU A 525 -0.63 27.04 -13.82
N VAL A 526 -0.26 26.20 -14.82
CA VAL A 526 -0.54 24.76 -14.77
C VAL A 526 0.76 23.98 -14.49
N ASN A 527 0.85 23.46 -13.27
CA ASN A 527 2.02 22.68 -12.87
C ASN A 527 2.24 21.46 -13.78
N GLY A 528 3.48 21.25 -14.24
CA GLY A 528 3.86 20.10 -15.04
C GLY A 528 3.61 20.27 -16.55
N ILE A 529 3.06 21.38 -17.00
CA ILE A 529 2.99 21.73 -18.42
C ILE A 529 4.09 22.75 -18.73
N HIS A 530 4.78 22.52 -19.84
CA HIS A 530 5.71 23.46 -20.43
C HIS A 530 5.37 23.64 -21.90
N VAL A 531 5.24 24.89 -22.35
CA VAL A 531 4.90 25.27 -23.72
C VAL A 531 6.07 26.07 -24.30
N ASP A 532 6.72 25.55 -25.34
CA ASP A 532 7.83 26.26 -26.00
C ASP A 532 7.39 27.65 -26.47
N GLU A 533 8.21 28.66 -26.23
CA GLU A 533 7.97 30.05 -26.63
C GLU A 533 7.64 30.17 -28.13
N ALA A 534 8.29 29.37 -28.96
CA ALA A 534 8.02 29.32 -30.40
C ALA A 534 6.58 28.87 -30.73
N ILE A 535 5.95 28.07 -29.85
CA ILE A 535 4.54 27.71 -30.00
C ILE A 535 3.67 28.89 -29.56
N ILE A 536 3.97 29.52 -28.43
CA ILE A 536 3.21 30.67 -27.91
C ILE A 536 3.13 31.79 -28.94
N GLN A 537 4.26 32.12 -29.57
CA GLN A 537 4.36 33.21 -30.58
C GLN A 537 3.53 32.93 -31.84
N LYS A 538 3.37 31.66 -32.25
CA LYS A 538 2.52 31.33 -33.41
C LYS A 538 1.05 31.72 -33.25
N PHE A 539 0.57 31.84 -32.02
CA PHE A 539 -0.81 32.22 -31.73
C PHE A 539 -1.04 33.73 -31.62
N GLU A 540 0.02 34.54 -31.78
CA GLU A 540 -0.09 35.98 -31.68
C GLU A 540 -1.00 36.57 -32.77
N GLY A 541 -1.95 37.42 -32.38
CA GLY A 541 -2.87 38.10 -33.30
C GLY A 541 -3.93 37.22 -33.96
N LEU A 542 -3.98 35.93 -33.68
CA LEU A 542 -4.96 35.02 -34.25
C LEU A 542 -6.36 35.21 -33.61
N ASP A 543 -7.39 35.19 -34.43
CA ASP A 543 -8.76 35.08 -33.95
C ASP A 543 -9.05 33.63 -33.45
N ARG A 544 -10.25 33.44 -32.90
CA ARG A 544 -10.64 32.15 -32.30
C ARG A 544 -10.58 30.98 -33.30
N ALA A 545 -11.05 31.19 -34.52
CA ALA A 545 -11.13 30.12 -35.52
C ALA A 545 -9.73 29.73 -36.03
N ALA A 546 -8.90 30.73 -36.34
CA ALA A 546 -7.51 30.50 -36.72
C ALA A 546 -6.69 29.89 -35.57
N GLY A 547 -6.94 30.30 -34.32
CA GLY A 547 -6.29 29.71 -33.14
C GLY A 547 -6.68 28.24 -32.94
N GLU A 548 -7.95 27.86 -33.13
CA GLU A 548 -8.37 26.45 -33.06
C GLU A 548 -7.75 25.60 -34.17
N GLU A 549 -7.67 26.15 -35.42
CA GLU A 549 -7.04 25.41 -36.53
C GLU A 549 -5.53 25.22 -36.31
N LEU A 550 -4.83 26.26 -35.90
CA LEU A 550 -3.42 26.15 -35.55
C LEU A 550 -3.20 25.17 -34.37
N GLY A 551 -4.10 25.16 -33.38
CA GLY A 551 -4.06 24.23 -32.27
C GLY A 551 -4.18 22.76 -32.69
N LEU A 552 -5.03 22.47 -33.66
CA LEU A 552 -5.10 21.13 -34.28
C LEU A 552 -3.79 20.76 -34.97
N GLU A 553 -3.23 21.71 -35.76
CA GLU A 553 -1.97 21.48 -36.46
C GLU A 553 -0.81 21.20 -35.49
N VAL A 554 -0.65 22.03 -34.46
CA VAL A 554 0.37 21.85 -33.41
C VAL A 554 0.20 20.49 -32.72
N SER A 555 -1.05 20.10 -32.42
CA SER A 555 -1.36 18.81 -31.79
C SER A 555 -0.99 17.61 -32.67
N VAL A 556 -1.28 17.69 -33.97
CA VAL A 556 -0.90 16.62 -34.93
C VAL A 556 0.61 16.53 -35.06
N GLN A 557 1.33 17.65 -35.11
CA GLN A 557 2.80 17.65 -35.18
C GLN A 557 3.41 17.07 -33.88
N ALA A 558 2.86 17.41 -32.71
CA ALA A 558 3.29 16.80 -31.44
C ALA A 558 3.04 15.29 -31.43
N ALA A 559 1.89 14.83 -31.93
CA ALA A 559 1.59 13.41 -32.03
C ALA A 559 2.55 12.68 -33.01
N LYS A 560 2.86 13.28 -34.17
CA LYS A 560 3.86 12.75 -35.12
C LYS A 560 5.23 12.62 -34.47
N ALA A 561 5.67 13.62 -33.71
CA ALA A 561 6.96 13.60 -33.03
C ALA A 561 7.01 12.52 -31.91
N ALA A 562 5.89 12.28 -31.24
CA ALA A 562 5.77 11.29 -30.17
C ALA A 562 5.57 9.85 -30.66
N ALA A 563 5.08 9.67 -31.91
CA ALA A 563 4.57 8.39 -32.43
C ALA A 563 5.57 7.22 -32.33
N SER A 564 6.86 7.47 -32.55
CA SER A 564 7.89 6.42 -32.47
C SER A 564 8.20 5.94 -31.06
N TYR A 565 7.74 6.66 -30.03
CA TYR A 565 8.08 6.42 -28.63
C TYR A 565 6.86 6.12 -27.76
N ALA A 566 5.64 6.22 -28.33
CA ALA A 566 4.37 6.00 -27.63
C ALA A 566 3.57 4.87 -28.26
N ASP A 567 2.80 4.16 -27.42
CA ASP A 567 1.85 3.11 -27.84
C ASP A 567 0.50 3.71 -28.25
N GLY A 568 0.26 4.98 -28.00
CA GLY A 568 -0.95 5.70 -28.32
C GLY A 568 -0.91 7.14 -27.81
N PHE A 569 -2.07 7.78 -27.88
CA PHE A 569 -2.21 9.18 -27.51
C PHE A 569 -3.26 9.36 -26.41
N TYR A 570 -2.95 10.25 -25.46
CA TYR A 570 -3.82 10.72 -24.41
C TYR A 570 -4.21 12.17 -24.70
N LEU A 571 -5.44 12.36 -25.19
CA LEU A 571 -5.94 13.65 -25.62
C LEU A 571 -6.65 14.36 -24.46
N MET A 572 -6.14 15.47 -24.02
CA MET A 572 -6.75 16.32 -22.99
C MET A 572 -7.69 17.32 -23.62
N THR A 573 -8.96 17.36 -23.18
CA THR A 573 -9.99 18.20 -23.81
C THR A 573 -10.02 19.59 -23.18
N PRO A 574 -9.55 20.64 -23.87
CA PRO A 574 -9.56 21.98 -23.31
C PRO A 574 -11.01 22.48 -23.17
N PHE A 575 -11.39 22.88 -21.96
CA PHE A 575 -12.72 23.45 -21.67
C PHE A 575 -13.90 22.58 -22.12
N ASN A 576 -13.75 21.25 -22.11
CA ASN A 576 -14.74 20.28 -22.59
C ASN A 576 -15.21 20.53 -24.04
N ARG A 577 -14.32 21.00 -24.94
CA ARG A 577 -14.63 21.27 -26.34
C ARG A 577 -14.65 19.99 -27.17
N VAL A 578 -15.71 19.19 -27.05
CA VAL A 578 -15.88 17.91 -27.74
C VAL A 578 -15.69 18.03 -29.25
N ALA A 579 -16.29 19.05 -29.90
CA ALA A 579 -16.17 19.27 -31.34
C ALA A 579 -14.73 19.48 -31.83
N LEU A 580 -13.87 20.09 -31.02
CA LEU A 580 -12.44 20.22 -31.32
C LEU A 580 -11.75 18.86 -31.29
N MET A 581 -12.11 18.05 -30.29
CA MET A 581 -11.52 16.70 -30.13
C MET A 581 -11.95 15.75 -31.23
N GLU A 582 -13.20 15.81 -31.69
CA GLU A 582 -13.65 15.03 -32.87
C GLU A 582 -12.78 15.30 -34.10
N ARG A 583 -12.49 16.56 -34.37
CA ARG A 583 -11.60 16.97 -35.47
C ARG A 583 -10.18 16.48 -35.27
N LEU A 584 -9.66 16.57 -34.05
CA LEU A 584 -8.31 16.07 -33.71
C LEU A 584 -8.22 14.55 -33.90
N ILE A 585 -9.18 13.81 -33.37
CA ILE A 585 -9.23 12.33 -33.51
C ILE A 585 -9.23 11.94 -35.00
N ALA A 586 -10.09 12.56 -35.81
CA ALA A 586 -10.17 12.28 -37.25
C ALA A 586 -8.83 12.51 -37.95
N ARG A 587 -8.13 13.64 -37.65
CA ARG A 587 -6.80 13.91 -38.18
C ARG A 587 -5.74 12.92 -37.72
N LEU A 588 -5.74 12.56 -36.42
CA LEU A 588 -4.78 11.59 -35.87
C LEU A 588 -4.97 10.21 -36.49
N ARG A 589 -6.22 9.77 -36.70
CA ARG A 589 -6.50 8.50 -37.36
C ARG A 589 -5.94 8.45 -38.78
N THR A 590 -6.12 9.54 -39.55
CA THR A 590 -5.66 9.61 -40.94
C THR A 590 -4.15 9.86 -41.07
N GLU A 591 -3.55 10.66 -40.19
CA GLU A 591 -2.19 11.17 -40.40
C GLU A 591 -1.11 10.47 -39.56
N VAL A 592 -1.51 9.74 -38.49
CA VAL A 592 -0.55 9.25 -37.49
C VAL A 592 -0.79 7.80 -37.06
N THR A 593 -2.06 7.31 -36.99
CA THR A 593 -2.33 5.96 -36.43
C THR A 593 -2.53 4.88 -37.49
N ASP A 594 -2.90 5.23 -38.68
CA ASP A 594 -3.04 4.32 -39.84
C ASP A 594 -1.73 4.36 -40.66
#